data_9f3060c22de0d4a3c829ada886df4b66
#
_entry.id   9f3060c22de0d4a3c829ada886df4b66
#
_cell.length_a   1.000
_cell.length_b   1.000
_cell.length_c   1.000
_cell.angle_alpha   90.00
_cell.angle_beta   90.00
_cell.angle_gamma   90.00
#
_symmetry.space_group_name_H-M   'P 1'
#
loop_
_entity.id
_entity.type
_entity.pdbx_description
1 polymer ?
#
loop_
_entity_poly.entity_id
_entity_poly.type
_entity_poly.pdbx_seq_one_letter_code
_entity_poly.pdbx_strand_id
1 'polypeptide(L)'
;MDFQLNEEQLQLKKSVREFAEREIAPQVMKWDEAGEFPLATIKELGKLGLMGTVFPVEYGGAGMGYVEYVTAIEELSRVDGSVGIIVAAHTSLCSNHIFLAGNEAQKKKYVSKLATGEFMGAWGLTEPSSGSDAGSARMTAARKGDSWVLNGNKTFCTNGHYADVAVVIAVTDRAAHTHGLSAFVVEKGTRGFRSGKKENKLGLRASDTSELIFEDCVIPAENLLGAEGQGFVDAMRVLDGGRISIAALSLGMAQGAYEAALNYSKERRQFGRAISEFQAIQWKLADMATEIEAARLLTMRAASMKDAGLKTTLESSMAKLYASEVAVRCANEGVQIHGGYGFIKDYPAEKYYRDVKLCTIGEGTSEIQRLVIARQLLKD
;
A
#
# COMPACT_ATOMS: atom_id res chain seq x y z
N MET A 1 -12.22 -22.08 -15.29
CA MET A 1 -11.68 -20.90 -14.61
C MET A 1 -12.78 -20.41 -13.69
N ASP A 2 -12.55 -20.46 -12.40
CA ASP A 2 -13.51 -19.95 -11.41
C ASP A 2 -13.09 -18.52 -11.02
N PHE A 3 -14.01 -17.57 -11.13
CA PHE A 3 -13.79 -16.18 -10.75
C PHE A 3 -14.34 -15.86 -9.38
N GLN A 4 -14.93 -16.85 -8.69
CA GLN A 4 -15.56 -16.66 -7.38
C GLN A 4 -14.57 -16.98 -6.26
N LEU A 5 -14.71 -16.27 -5.16
CA LEU A 5 -14.01 -16.59 -3.93
C LEU A 5 -14.56 -17.91 -3.37
N ASN A 6 -13.68 -18.75 -2.84
CA ASN A 6 -14.08 -19.97 -2.12
C ASN A 6 -14.69 -19.64 -0.76
N GLU A 7 -15.21 -20.65 -0.04
CA GLU A 7 -15.88 -20.45 1.26
C GLU A 7 -15.00 -19.80 2.31
N GLU A 8 -13.71 -20.17 2.39
CA GLU A 8 -12.75 -19.59 3.34
C GLU A 8 -12.45 -18.13 3.02
N GLN A 9 -12.28 -17.80 1.75
CA GLN A 9 -12.07 -16.43 1.26
C GLN A 9 -13.30 -15.56 1.49
N LEU A 10 -14.51 -16.10 1.28
CA LEU A 10 -15.77 -15.41 1.60
C LEU A 10 -15.92 -15.16 3.11
N GLN A 11 -15.53 -16.13 3.94
CA GLN A 11 -15.55 -15.96 5.39
C GLN A 11 -14.53 -14.90 5.84
N LEU A 12 -13.32 -14.90 5.28
CA LEU A 12 -12.32 -13.86 5.54
C LEU A 12 -12.87 -12.48 5.15
N LYS A 13 -13.39 -12.36 3.93
CA LYS A 13 -14.01 -11.11 3.43
C LYS A 13 -15.06 -10.59 4.39
N LYS A 14 -15.98 -11.46 4.82
CA LYS A 14 -17.03 -11.11 5.78
C LYS A 14 -16.47 -10.63 7.12
N SER A 15 -15.50 -11.37 7.68
CA SER A 15 -14.90 -11.05 8.98
C SER A 15 -14.15 -9.70 8.95
N VAL A 16 -13.39 -9.43 7.89
CA VAL A 16 -12.68 -8.15 7.72
C VAL A 16 -13.68 -7.00 7.52
N ARG A 17 -14.73 -7.21 6.73
CA ARG A 17 -15.81 -6.23 6.53
C ARG A 17 -16.49 -5.86 7.85
N GLU A 18 -16.92 -6.85 8.63
CA GLU A 18 -17.57 -6.64 9.92
C GLU A 18 -16.64 -5.91 10.91
N PHE A 19 -15.36 -6.26 10.93
CA PHE A 19 -14.37 -5.53 11.74
C PHE A 19 -14.25 -4.08 11.29
N ALA A 20 -14.09 -3.84 9.99
CA ALA A 20 -13.92 -2.49 9.44
C ALA A 20 -15.14 -1.60 9.71
N GLU A 21 -16.34 -2.13 9.56
CA GLU A 21 -17.58 -1.40 9.82
C GLU A 21 -17.78 -1.08 11.31
N ARG A 22 -17.41 -2.01 12.20
CA ARG A 22 -17.57 -1.84 13.64
C ARG A 22 -16.49 -0.99 14.29
N GLU A 23 -15.22 -1.20 13.94
CA GLU A 23 -14.08 -0.63 14.66
C GLU A 23 -13.44 0.57 13.92
N ILE A 24 -13.51 0.62 12.58
CA ILE A 24 -12.87 1.66 11.78
C ILE A 24 -13.88 2.75 11.42
N ALA A 25 -15.01 2.38 10.82
CA ALA A 25 -15.98 3.34 10.27
C ALA A 25 -16.38 4.48 11.24
N PRO A 26 -16.63 4.23 12.54
CA PRO A 26 -17.01 5.28 13.47
C PRO A 26 -15.91 6.31 13.75
N GLN A 27 -14.66 6.03 13.41
CA GLN A 27 -13.50 6.86 13.74
C GLN A 27 -12.89 7.57 12.52
N VAL A 28 -13.24 7.17 11.31
CA VAL A 28 -12.58 7.57 10.05
C VAL A 28 -12.43 9.08 9.93
N MET A 29 -13.53 9.83 10.07
CA MET A 29 -13.51 11.29 9.87
C MET A 29 -12.71 12.00 10.98
N LYS A 30 -12.80 11.52 12.22
CA LYS A 30 -12.03 12.04 13.35
C LYS A 30 -10.52 11.88 13.11
N TRP A 31 -10.11 10.67 12.70
CA TRP A 31 -8.69 10.42 12.40
C TRP A 31 -8.21 11.22 11.19
N ASP A 32 -9.03 11.34 10.15
CA ASP A 32 -8.70 12.14 8.97
C ASP A 32 -8.49 13.62 9.31
N GLU A 33 -9.42 14.22 10.07
CA GLU A 33 -9.33 15.62 10.48
C GLU A 33 -8.11 15.90 11.35
N ALA A 34 -7.86 15.07 12.35
CA ALA A 34 -6.74 15.20 13.26
C ALA A 34 -5.39 14.80 12.64
N GLY A 35 -5.40 14.05 11.53
CA GLY A 35 -4.21 13.38 11.03
C GLY A 35 -3.67 12.35 12.04
N GLU A 36 -4.56 11.72 12.80
CA GLU A 36 -4.24 10.78 13.88
C GLU A 36 -4.00 9.38 13.35
N PHE A 37 -2.85 8.80 13.69
CA PHE A 37 -2.53 7.43 13.32
C PHE A 37 -3.31 6.43 14.20
N PRO A 38 -4.07 5.47 13.62
CA PRO A 38 -4.94 4.57 14.36
C PRO A 38 -4.20 3.39 15.01
N LEU A 39 -3.21 3.67 15.86
CA LEU A 39 -2.28 2.66 16.41
C LEU A 39 -3.00 1.51 17.12
N ALA A 40 -4.06 1.80 17.88
CA ALA A 40 -4.82 0.76 18.59
C ALA A 40 -5.48 -0.21 17.60
N THR A 41 -6.11 0.31 16.57
CA THR A 41 -6.75 -0.48 15.50
C THR A 41 -5.74 -1.33 14.75
N ILE A 42 -4.55 -0.78 14.42
CA ILE A 42 -3.48 -1.53 13.76
C ILE A 42 -2.99 -2.70 14.64
N LYS A 43 -2.89 -2.52 15.95
CA LYS A 43 -2.56 -3.61 16.86
C LYS A 43 -3.62 -4.71 16.89
N GLU A 44 -4.91 -4.36 16.81
CA GLU A 44 -5.98 -5.36 16.70
C GLU A 44 -5.92 -6.10 15.34
N LEU A 45 -5.60 -5.43 14.23
CA LEU A 45 -5.35 -6.08 12.95
C LEU A 45 -4.19 -7.08 13.02
N GLY A 46 -3.15 -6.79 13.80
CA GLY A 46 -2.06 -7.72 14.09
C GLY A 46 -2.55 -8.99 14.77
N LYS A 47 -3.39 -8.86 15.80
CA LYS A 47 -3.99 -10.01 16.51
C LYS A 47 -4.90 -10.87 15.62
N LEU A 48 -5.49 -10.26 14.60
CA LEU A 48 -6.31 -10.94 13.60
C LEU A 48 -5.47 -11.58 12.47
N GLY A 49 -4.12 -11.48 12.51
CA GLY A 49 -3.21 -12.01 11.50
C GLY A 49 -3.15 -11.18 10.21
N LEU A 50 -3.80 -10.01 10.16
CA LEU A 50 -3.90 -9.20 8.94
C LEU A 50 -2.63 -8.41 8.62
N MET A 51 -1.69 -8.27 9.58
CA MET A 51 -0.37 -7.68 9.34
C MET A 51 0.60 -8.68 8.69
N GLY A 52 0.30 -9.97 8.74
CA GLY A 52 1.15 -11.04 8.24
C GLY A 52 0.42 -12.05 7.35
N THR A 53 -0.64 -11.65 6.65
CA THR A 53 -1.52 -12.54 5.87
C THR A 53 -0.74 -13.50 4.97
N VAL A 54 0.25 -13.01 4.22
CA VAL A 54 1.00 -13.79 3.20
C VAL A 54 2.23 -14.50 3.74
N PHE A 55 2.61 -14.32 5.00
CA PHE A 55 3.81 -14.96 5.53
C PHE A 55 3.50 -16.32 6.13
N PRO A 56 4.45 -17.28 6.02
CA PRO A 56 4.29 -18.62 6.61
C PRO A 56 4.03 -18.56 8.13
N VAL A 57 3.30 -19.57 8.62
CA VAL A 57 2.97 -19.72 10.04
C VAL A 57 4.23 -19.83 10.91
N GLU A 58 5.31 -20.40 10.41
CA GLU A 58 6.60 -20.50 11.11
C GLU A 58 7.23 -19.15 11.46
N TYR A 59 6.83 -18.08 10.75
CA TYR A 59 7.20 -16.69 11.06
C TYR A 59 6.04 -15.90 11.69
N GLY A 60 5.03 -16.58 12.22
CA GLY A 60 3.89 -15.93 12.87
C GLY A 60 2.87 -15.30 11.91
N GLY A 61 2.99 -15.56 10.62
CA GLY A 61 2.02 -15.14 9.61
C GLY A 61 0.78 -16.04 9.57
N ALA A 62 -0.23 -15.65 8.81
CA ALA A 62 -1.45 -16.42 8.65
C ALA A 62 -1.32 -17.60 7.66
N GLY A 63 -0.25 -17.68 6.89
CA GLY A 63 -0.01 -18.74 5.90
C GLY A 63 -0.97 -18.72 4.72
N MET A 64 -1.60 -17.58 4.45
CA MET A 64 -2.55 -17.37 3.36
C MET A 64 -1.83 -16.85 2.10
N GLY A 65 -2.60 -16.73 1.01
CA GLY A 65 -2.09 -16.23 -0.27
C GLY A 65 -2.33 -14.73 -0.51
N TYR A 66 -1.93 -14.30 -1.70
CA TYR A 66 -2.18 -12.93 -2.15
C TYR A 66 -3.66 -12.67 -2.46
N VAL A 67 -4.44 -13.69 -2.83
CA VAL A 67 -5.89 -13.56 -3.03
C VAL A 67 -6.58 -13.15 -1.71
N GLU A 68 -6.24 -13.80 -0.59
CA GLU A 68 -6.74 -13.45 0.73
C GLU A 68 -6.24 -12.07 1.18
N TYR A 69 -4.98 -11.77 0.92
CA TYR A 69 -4.37 -10.49 1.25
C TYR A 69 -5.06 -9.32 0.52
N VAL A 70 -5.26 -9.40 -0.79
CA VAL A 70 -5.94 -8.34 -1.54
C VAL A 70 -7.40 -8.21 -1.14
N THR A 71 -8.06 -9.32 -0.79
CA THR A 71 -9.42 -9.31 -0.25
C THR A 71 -9.50 -8.54 1.07
N ALA A 72 -8.53 -8.76 1.96
CA ALA A 72 -8.46 -8.01 3.21
C ALA A 72 -8.18 -6.52 2.99
N ILE A 73 -7.21 -6.17 2.13
CA ILE A 73 -6.89 -4.77 1.79
C ILE A 73 -8.08 -4.07 1.14
N GLU A 74 -8.82 -4.73 0.23
CA GLU A 74 -10.05 -4.18 -0.37
C GLU A 74 -11.08 -3.82 0.71
N GLU A 75 -11.38 -4.73 1.65
CA GLU A 75 -12.40 -4.49 2.67
C GLU A 75 -12.01 -3.42 3.70
N LEU A 76 -10.74 -3.36 4.10
CA LEU A 76 -10.24 -2.29 4.96
C LEU A 76 -10.32 -0.93 4.26
N SER A 77 -9.89 -0.87 3.00
CA SER A 77 -9.82 0.35 2.21
C SER A 77 -11.18 0.85 1.76
N ARG A 78 -12.17 -0.04 1.68
CA ARG A 78 -13.57 0.32 1.43
C ARG A 78 -14.11 1.26 2.51
N VAL A 79 -13.63 1.10 3.74
CA VAL A 79 -14.00 1.94 4.88
C VAL A 79 -13.01 3.08 5.07
N ASP A 80 -11.71 2.78 5.08
CA ASP A 80 -10.66 3.79 5.23
C ASP A 80 -9.38 3.44 4.48
N GLY A 81 -9.08 4.22 3.44
CA GLY A 81 -7.84 4.08 2.68
C GLY A 81 -6.58 4.28 3.53
N SER A 82 -6.65 5.07 4.63
CA SER A 82 -5.50 5.26 5.53
C SER A 82 -5.12 3.98 6.25
N VAL A 83 -6.08 3.23 6.78
CA VAL A 83 -5.83 1.91 7.38
C VAL A 83 -5.32 0.93 6.31
N GLY A 84 -5.94 0.94 5.14
CA GLY A 84 -5.51 0.09 4.02
C GLY A 84 -4.06 0.28 3.63
N ILE A 85 -3.59 1.54 3.45
CA ILE A 85 -2.19 1.83 3.06
C ILE A 85 -1.19 1.52 4.19
N ILE A 86 -1.56 1.68 5.46
CA ILE A 86 -0.71 1.31 6.59
C ILE A 86 -0.37 -0.18 6.52
N VAL A 87 -1.39 -1.04 6.37
CA VAL A 87 -1.23 -2.49 6.28
C VAL A 87 -0.51 -2.87 4.97
N ALA A 88 -0.90 -2.27 3.84
CA ALA A 88 -0.31 -2.55 2.54
C ALA A 88 1.20 -2.27 2.51
N ALA A 89 1.64 -1.09 2.92
CA ALA A 89 3.05 -0.72 2.94
C ALA A 89 3.86 -1.55 3.94
N HIS A 90 3.29 -1.83 5.11
CA HIS A 90 3.91 -2.69 6.10
C HIS A 90 4.17 -4.10 5.54
N THR A 91 3.14 -4.74 4.98
CA THR A 91 3.18 -6.14 4.55
C THR A 91 3.93 -6.30 3.23
N SER A 92 3.51 -5.57 2.17
CA SER A 92 4.03 -5.79 0.82
C SER A 92 5.39 -5.16 0.54
N LEU A 93 5.79 -4.15 1.31
CA LEU A 93 7.06 -3.47 1.11
C LEU A 93 8.11 -3.90 2.15
N CYS A 94 8.02 -3.41 3.39
CA CYS A 94 9.04 -3.67 4.42
C CYS A 94 9.15 -5.16 4.75
N SER A 95 8.07 -5.76 5.20
CA SER A 95 8.06 -7.16 5.66
C SER A 95 8.40 -8.12 4.52
N ASN A 96 7.81 -7.88 3.34
CA ASN A 96 8.06 -8.70 2.16
C ASN A 96 9.50 -8.56 1.63
N HIS A 97 10.12 -7.38 1.73
CA HIS A 97 11.53 -7.22 1.34
C HIS A 97 12.44 -8.09 2.21
N ILE A 98 12.23 -8.07 3.53
CA ILE A 98 12.99 -8.92 4.46
C ILE A 98 12.71 -10.40 4.18
N PHE A 99 11.45 -10.76 3.91
CA PHE A 99 11.08 -12.15 3.60
C PHE A 99 11.73 -12.66 2.30
N LEU A 100 11.78 -11.84 1.25
CA LEU A 100 12.33 -12.24 -0.06
C LEU A 100 13.86 -12.25 -0.12
N ALA A 101 14.52 -11.28 0.52
CA ALA A 101 15.96 -11.06 0.40
C ALA A 101 16.74 -11.42 1.67
N GLY A 102 16.08 -11.47 2.83
CA GLY A 102 16.72 -11.76 4.11
C GLY A 102 17.14 -13.23 4.26
N ASN A 103 18.21 -13.45 5.01
CA ASN A 103 18.61 -14.78 5.45
C ASN A 103 17.69 -15.28 6.59
N GLU A 104 17.81 -16.55 6.98
CA GLU A 104 16.94 -17.16 8.00
C GLU A 104 17.01 -16.47 9.37
N ALA A 105 18.17 -15.95 9.76
CA ALA A 105 18.32 -15.23 11.02
C ALA A 105 17.55 -13.90 10.98
N GLN A 106 17.64 -13.17 9.85
CA GLN A 106 16.89 -11.92 9.62
C GLN A 106 15.39 -12.16 9.55
N LYS A 107 14.93 -13.22 8.85
CA LYS A 107 13.51 -13.58 8.80
C LYS A 107 12.97 -13.88 10.19
N LYS A 108 13.64 -14.74 10.95
CA LYS A 108 13.24 -15.08 12.33
C LYS A 108 13.26 -13.87 13.26
N LYS A 109 14.22 -12.96 13.09
CA LYS A 109 14.34 -11.77 13.94
C LYS A 109 13.26 -10.73 13.64
N TYR A 110 12.97 -10.47 12.36
CA TYR A 110 12.14 -9.36 11.94
C TYR A 110 10.77 -9.77 11.42
N VAL A 111 10.69 -10.76 10.50
CA VAL A 111 9.41 -11.14 9.89
C VAL A 111 8.45 -11.67 10.95
N SER A 112 8.94 -12.44 11.94
CA SER A 112 8.09 -12.96 13.01
C SER A 112 7.40 -11.88 13.83
N LYS A 113 8.06 -10.75 14.06
CA LYS A 113 7.49 -9.62 14.80
C LYS A 113 6.64 -8.70 13.93
N LEU A 114 7.03 -8.57 12.66
CA LEU A 114 6.25 -7.80 11.67
C LEU A 114 4.94 -8.53 11.35
N ALA A 115 4.97 -9.83 11.12
CA ALA A 115 3.80 -10.62 10.75
C ALA A 115 2.73 -10.64 11.87
N THR A 116 3.14 -10.61 13.13
CA THR A 116 2.22 -10.53 14.29
C THR A 116 1.76 -9.10 14.61
N GLY A 117 2.35 -8.07 13.96
CA GLY A 117 2.09 -6.68 14.30
C GLY A 117 2.74 -6.21 15.61
N GLU A 118 3.65 -7.01 16.22
CA GLU A 118 4.49 -6.57 17.34
C GLU A 118 5.40 -5.43 16.88
N PHE A 119 5.99 -5.55 15.69
CA PHE A 119 6.75 -4.50 15.03
C PHE A 119 5.97 -3.88 13.87
N MET A 120 6.16 -2.58 13.69
CA MET A 120 5.74 -1.85 12.50
C MET A 120 6.93 -1.69 11.55
N GLY A 121 6.69 -1.90 10.25
CA GLY A 121 7.70 -1.73 9.21
C GLY A 121 7.50 -0.47 8.37
N ALA A 122 8.60 0.22 8.04
CA ALA A 122 8.67 1.25 7.01
C ALA A 122 9.62 0.85 5.89
N TRP A 123 9.42 1.44 4.69
CA TRP A 123 10.25 1.17 3.53
C TRP A 123 10.68 2.46 2.84
N GLY A 124 11.99 2.63 2.63
CA GLY A 124 12.58 3.84 2.09
C GLY A 124 13.33 3.59 0.78
N LEU A 125 12.71 3.92 -0.35
CA LEU A 125 13.33 3.94 -1.68
C LEU A 125 13.50 5.38 -2.16
N THR A 126 12.41 6.15 -2.13
CA THR A 126 12.31 7.51 -2.68
C THR A 126 13.16 8.51 -1.90
N GLU A 127 13.83 9.39 -2.62
CA GLU A 127 14.59 10.51 -2.07
C GLU A 127 14.05 11.85 -2.62
N PRO A 128 14.38 12.99 -2.04
CA PRO A 128 13.96 14.30 -2.56
C PRO A 128 14.33 14.53 -4.03
N SER A 129 15.41 13.91 -4.51
CA SER A 129 15.90 14.02 -5.89
C SER A 129 15.63 12.79 -6.76
N SER A 130 15.01 11.73 -6.23
CA SER A 130 14.86 10.43 -6.91
C SER A 130 13.51 9.81 -6.55
N GLY A 131 12.54 9.96 -7.42
CA GLY A 131 11.20 9.35 -7.32
C GLY A 131 10.98 8.31 -8.41
N SER A 132 10.40 8.70 -9.55
CA SER A 132 10.19 7.81 -10.71
C SER A 132 11.52 7.28 -11.28
N ASP A 133 12.59 8.05 -11.16
CA ASP A 133 13.96 7.62 -11.45
C ASP A 133 14.61 7.04 -10.19
N ALA A 134 14.09 5.90 -9.72
CA ALA A 134 14.54 5.25 -8.49
C ALA A 134 15.99 4.75 -8.55
N GLY A 135 16.53 4.54 -9.75
CA GLY A 135 17.94 4.16 -9.97
C GLY A 135 18.94 5.28 -9.69
N SER A 136 18.49 6.55 -9.62
CA SER A 136 19.33 7.72 -9.36
C SER A 136 19.43 8.09 -7.87
N ALA A 137 19.24 7.13 -6.97
CA ALA A 137 19.37 7.32 -5.53
C ALA A 137 20.78 7.84 -5.14
N ARG A 138 20.82 8.66 -4.07
CA ARG A 138 22.05 9.33 -3.60
C ARG A 138 22.45 9.02 -2.17
N MET A 139 21.54 8.53 -1.33
CA MET A 139 21.83 8.04 0.01
C MET A 139 22.93 7.00 -0.06
N THR A 140 23.97 7.14 0.74
CA THR A 140 25.17 6.28 0.71
C THR A 140 25.19 5.29 1.85
N ALA A 141 25.82 4.14 1.61
CA ALA A 141 26.20 3.17 2.63
C ALA A 141 27.70 2.80 2.40
N ALA A 142 28.56 3.30 3.26
CA ALA A 142 30.01 3.04 3.19
C ALA A 142 30.40 1.93 4.17
N ARG A 143 31.11 0.91 3.69
CA ARG A 143 31.60 -0.17 4.56
C ARG A 143 32.76 0.29 5.40
N LYS A 144 32.71 0.01 6.73
CA LYS A 144 33.80 0.26 7.69
C LYS A 144 34.00 -0.99 8.54
N GLY A 145 34.95 -1.86 8.15
CA GLY A 145 35.17 -3.15 8.82
C GLY A 145 33.90 -4.00 8.84
N ASP A 146 33.43 -4.37 10.02
CA ASP A 146 32.23 -5.17 10.23
C ASP A 146 30.94 -4.31 10.37
N SER A 147 30.93 -3.12 9.81
CA SER A 147 29.82 -2.18 9.90
C SER A 147 29.59 -1.46 8.59
N TRP A 148 28.38 -0.90 8.43
CA TRP A 148 28.03 0.07 7.40
C TRP A 148 27.74 1.42 8.03
N VAL A 149 28.11 2.50 7.36
CA VAL A 149 27.78 3.87 7.74
C VAL A 149 26.84 4.45 6.69
N LEU A 150 25.60 4.71 7.09
CA LEU A 150 24.56 5.24 6.22
C LEU A 150 24.47 6.76 6.37
N ASN A 151 24.41 7.46 5.23
CA ASN A 151 24.25 8.92 5.18
C ASN A 151 23.29 9.33 4.08
N GLY A 152 22.30 10.14 4.40
CA GLY A 152 21.27 10.66 3.50
C GLY A 152 19.88 10.57 4.08
N ASN A 153 18.87 10.75 3.23
CA ASN A 153 17.48 10.70 3.68
C ASN A 153 16.58 10.06 2.62
N LYS A 154 15.48 9.47 3.13
CA LYS A 154 14.38 8.94 2.33
C LYS A 154 13.13 9.76 2.62
N THR A 155 12.30 9.98 1.61
CA THR A 155 11.08 10.77 1.72
C THR A 155 9.85 9.94 1.37
N PHE A 156 8.69 10.39 1.84
CA PHE A 156 7.38 9.74 1.64
C PHE A 156 7.31 8.30 2.16
N CYS A 157 8.03 8.00 3.26
CA CYS A 157 8.02 6.68 3.86
C CYS A 157 6.76 6.50 4.71
N THR A 158 5.87 5.60 4.29
CA THR A 158 4.69 5.22 5.07
C THR A 158 5.11 4.55 6.38
N ASN A 159 4.44 4.88 7.47
CA ASN A 159 4.69 4.37 8.83
C ASN A 159 5.99 4.84 9.48
N GLY A 160 6.73 5.79 8.93
CA GLY A 160 8.10 6.10 9.37
C GLY A 160 8.26 6.52 10.83
N HIS A 161 7.29 7.25 11.44
CA HIS A 161 7.33 7.59 12.87
C HIS A 161 6.98 6.42 13.78
N TYR A 162 6.19 5.48 13.28
CA TYR A 162 5.68 4.33 14.04
C TYR A 162 6.50 3.06 13.81
N ALA A 163 7.40 3.07 12.80
CA ALA A 163 8.21 1.92 12.43
C ALA A 163 9.21 1.56 13.55
N ASP A 164 9.24 0.29 13.90
CA ASP A 164 10.26 -0.32 14.76
C ASP A 164 11.48 -0.75 13.92
N VAL A 165 11.24 -1.00 12.63
CA VAL A 165 12.28 -1.36 11.66
C VAL A 165 11.99 -0.71 10.31
N ALA A 166 13.03 -0.23 9.64
CA ALA A 166 12.98 0.30 8.29
C ALA A 166 13.87 -0.51 7.35
N VAL A 167 13.38 -0.82 6.14
CA VAL A 167 14.22 -1.27 5.04
C VAL A 167 14.51 -0.09 4.13
N VAL A 168 15.79 0.17 3.86
CA VAL A 168 16.22 1.30 3.03
C VAL A 168 17.22 0.87 1.95
N ILE A 169 17.10 1.51 0.79
CA ILE A 169 17.98 1.28 -0.35
C ILE A 169 19.03 2.39 -0.39
N ALA A 170 20.32 2.02 -0.41
CA ALA A 170 21.42 2.99 -0.42
C ALA A 170 22.51 2.60 -1.42
N VAL A 171 23.30 3.57 -1.85
CA VAL A 171 24.41 3.40 -2.79
C VAL A 171 25.62 2.85 -2.04
N THR A 172 26.07 1.67 -2.42
CA THR A 172 27.34 1.06 -1.95
C THR A 172 28.46 1.21 -2.97
N ASP A 173 28.13 1.23 -4.28
CA ASP A 173 29.04 1.52 -5.36
C ASP A 173 28.41 2.45 -6.41
N ARG A 174 28.84 3.70 -6.45
CA ARG A 174 28.30 4.69 -7.39
C ARG A 174 28.64 4.39 -8.86
N ALA A 175 29.77 3.73 -9.12
CA ALA A 175 30.21 3.45 -10.48
C ALA A 175 29.38 2.32 -11.13
N ALA A 176 28.81 1.45 -10.33
CA ALA A 176 27.99 0.33 -10.79
C ALA A 176 26.52 0.70 -11.08
N HIS A 177 26.13 2.00 -10.98
CA HIS A 177 24.77 2.48 -11.22
C HIS A 177 23.71 1.70 -10.42
N THR A 178 22.69 1.13 -11.07
CA THR A 178 21.64 0.34 -10.39
C THR A 178 22.17 -0.94 -9.74
N HIS A 179 23.28 -1.49 -10.22
CA HIS A 179 23.99 -2.62 -9.59
C HIS A 179 24.86 -2.21 -8.40
N GLY A 180 24.94 -0.94 -8.10
CA GLY A 180 25.63 -0.40 -6.93
C GLY A 180 24.68 0.00 -5.80
N LEU A 181 23.39 -0.40 -5.87
CA LEU A 181 22.41 -0.16 -4.84
C LEU A 181 22.21 -1.41 -3.98
N SER A 182 22.25 -1.25 -2.66
CA SER A 182 22.08 -2.33 -1.69
C SER A 182 20.93 -2.02 -0.72
N ALA A 183 20.30 -3.04 -0.17
CA ALA A 183 19.24 -2.90 0.79
C ALA A 183 19.72 -3.17 2.22
N PHE A 184 19.23 -2.41 3.18
CA PHE A 184 19.63 -2.51 4.59
C PHE A 184 18.42 -2.49 5.51
N VAL A 185 18.47 -3.29 6.59
CA VAL A 185 17.53 -3.21 7.71
C VAL A 185 18.11 -2.28 8.76
N VAL A 186 17.32 -1.30 9.21
CA VAL A 186 17.71 -0.36 10.27
C VAL A 186 16.65 -0.36 11.35
N GLU A 187 17.04 -0.65 12.60
CA GLU A 187 16.14 -0.70 13.75
C GLU A 187 15.94 0.70 14.35
N LYS A 188 14.76 0.94 14.88
CA LYS A 188 14.46 2.13 15.68
C LYS A 188 15.42 2.25 16.86
N GLY A 189 15.87 3.47 17.14
CA GLY A 189 16.84 3.73 18.21
C GLY A 189 18.30 3.57 17.79
N THR A 190 18.59 3.11 16.57
CA THR A 190 19.96 3.12 16.04
C THR A 190 20.49 4.55 16.02
N ARG A 191 21.67 4.77 16.59
CA ARG A 191 22.31 6.10 16.61
C ARG A 191 22.51 6.61 15.18
N GLY A 192 22.08 7.86 14.94
CA GLY A 192 22.14 8.48 13.61
C GLY A 192 20.94 8.18 12.72
N PHE A 193 19.98 7.36 13.17
CA PHE A 193 18.69 7.14 12.49
C PHE A 193 17.56 7.82 13.26
N ARG A 194 16.74 8.58 12.55
CA ARG A 194 15.52 9.21 13.08
C ARG A 194 14.48 9.45 12.00
N SER A 195 13.22 9.51 12.41
CA SER A 195 12.16 10.05 11.56
C SER A 195 12.28 11.56 11.49
N GLY A 196 12.06 12.11 10.32
CA GLY A 196 12.07 13.55 10.07
C GLY A 196 10.66 14.14 10.03
N LYS A 197 10.41 15.02 9.08
CA LYS A 197 9.12 15.71 8.92
C LYS A 197 7.99 14.72 8.61
N LYS A 198 6.85 14.85 9.34
CA LYS A 198 5.57 14.24 8.96
C LYS A 198 4.91 15.10 7.91
N GLU A 199 4.49 14.50 6.79
CA GLU A 199 3.90 15.23 5.69
C GLU A 199 2.42 15.60 5.95
N ASN A 200 2.06 16.85 5.64
CA ASN A 200 0.67 17.29 5.62
C ASN A 200 0.08 16.99 4.24
N LYS A 201 -0.74 15.96 4.17
CA LYS A 201 -1.18 15.36 2.90
C LYS A 201 -2.56 15.82 2.46
N LEU A 202 -2.83 15.71 1.16
CA LEU A 202 -4.14 15.92 0.56
C LEU A 202 -5.17 14.91 1.12
N GLY A 203 -4.83 13.62 1.09
CA GLY A 203 -5.66 12.49 1.52
C GLY A 203 -4.84 11.45 2.30
N LEU A 204 -5.49 10.34 2.68
CA LEU A 204 -4.91 9.30 3.53
C LEU A 204 -4.27 9.90 4.80
N ARG A 205 -4.94 10.89 5.39
CA ARG A 205 -4.36 11.77 6.41
C ARG A 205 -4.09 11.06 7.72
N ALA A 206 -4.85 10.01 8.02
CA ALA A 206 -4.66 9.17 9.19
C ALA A 206 -3.47 8.19 9.06
N SER A 207 -2.93 7.96 7.85
CA SER A 207 -1.66 7.24 7.72
C SER A 207 -0.48 8.17 7.99
N ASP A 208 0.57 7.64 8.60
CA ASP A 208 1.83 8.36 8.73
C ASP A 208 2.61 8.28 7.42
N THR A 209 3.14 9.40 6.99
CA THR A 209 4.07 9.50 5.86
C THR A 209 5.14 10.50 6.27
N SER A 210 6.38 10.05 6.36
CA SER A 210 7.46 10.86 6.91
C SER A 210 8.77 10.67 6.17
N GLU A 211 9.71 11.53 6.46
CA GLU A 211 11.09 11.41 6.08
C GLU A 211 11.81 10.45 7.04
N LEU A 212 12.77 9.68 6.53
CA LEU A 212 13.74 8.90 7.31
C LEU A 212 15.13 9.50 7.08
N ILE A 213 15.80 9.89 8.16
CA ILE A 213 17.08 10.63 8.12
C ILE A 213 18.16 9.77 8.74
N PHE A 214 19.31 9.71 8.03
CA PHE A 214 20.50 8.95 8.39
C PHE A 214 21.70 9.89 8.40
N GLU A 215 22.30 10.10 9.57
CA GLU A 215 23.43 10.99 9.81
C GLU A 215 24.50 10.19 10.56
N ASP A 216 25.55 9.75 9.83
CA ASP A 216 26.57 8.84 10.33
C ASP A 216 25.97 7.63 11.08
N CYS A 217 24.90 7.08 10.49
CA CYS A 217 24.16 5.97 11.07
C CYS A 217 24.95 4.68 10.89
N VAL A 218 25.50 4.17 11.98
CA VAL A 218 26.32 2.95 11.99
C VAL A 218 25.45 1.75 12.29
N ILE A 219 25.44 0.77 11.38
CA ILE A 219 24.75 -0.51 11.52
C ILE A 219 25.72 -1.68 11.33
N PRO A 220 25.47 -2.85 11.95
CA PRO A 220 26.28 -4.06 11.74
C PRO A 220 26.29 -4.50 10.26
N ALA A 221 27.36 -5.16 9.83
CA ALA A 221 27.47 -5.70 8.47
C ALA A 221 26.35 -6.68 8.14
N GLU A 222 25.87 -7.43 9.11
CA GLU A 222 24.78 -8.39 9.01
C GLU A 222 23.40 -7.76 8.73
N ASN A 223 23.26 -6.42 8.81
CA ASN A 223 22.04 -5.71 8.47
C ASN A 223 21.86 -5.49 6.94
N LEU A 224 22.84 -5.89 6.13
CA LEU A 224 22.68 -5.97 4.68
C LEU A 224 21.63 -7.05 4.35
N LEU A 225 20.62 -6.68 3.55
CA LEU A 225 19.64 -7.60 3.01
C LEU A 225 20.04 -8.12 1.65
N GLY A 226 20.10 -9.43 1.49
CA GLY A 226 20.52 -10.07 0.26
C GLY A 226 22.03 -9.88 0.01
N ALA A 227 22.41 -9.75 -1.25
CA ALA A 227 23.80 -9.48 -1.64
C ALA A 227 24.04 -7.99 -1.89
N GLU A 228 25.26 -7.54 -1.66
CA GLU A 228 25.68 -6.19 -2.02
C GLU A 228 25.47 -5.95 -3.52
N GLY A 229 24.91 -4.80 -3.89
CA GLY A 229 24.60 -4.44 -5.27
C GLY A 229 23.28 -5.01 -5.83
N GLN A 230 22.55 -5.84 -5.08
CA GLN A 230 21.25 -6.42 -5.50
C GLN A 230 20.03 -5.63 -5.02
N GLY A 231 20.20 -4.61 -4.19
CA GLY A 231 19.09 -3.91 -3.55
C GLY A 231 18.08 -3.28 -4.53
N PHE A 232 18.52 -2.83 -5.71
CA PHE A 232 17.60 -2.31 -6.73
C PHE A 232 16.75 -3.41 -7.36
N VAL A 233 17.34 -4.54 -7.70
CA VAL A 233 16.64 -5.69 -8.29
C VAL A 233 15.60 -6.23 -7.29
N ASP A 234 16.01 -6.39 -6.04
CA ASP A 234 15.09 -6.86 -4.99
C ASP A 234 13.98 -5.86 -4.72
N ALA A 235 14.27 -4.54 -4.71
CA ALA A 235 13.25 -3.51 -4.62
C ALA A 235 12.22 -3.59 -5.76
N MET A 236 12.64 -3.85 -7.00
CA MET A 236 11.70 -4.01 -8.13
C MET A 236 10.83 -5.26 -7.97
N ARG A 237 11.37 -6.38 -7.44
CA ARG A 237 10.60 -7.60 -7.12
C ARG A 237 9.58 -7.36 -6.00
N VAL A 238 9.95 -6.60 -4.99
CA VAL A 238 9.06 -6.17 -3.90
C VAL A 238 7.92 -5.31 -4.44
N LEU A 239 8.22 -4.35 -5.31
CA LEU A 239 7.22 -3.49 -5.94
C LEU A 239 6.23 -4.24 -6.84
N ASP A 240 6.58 -5.40 -7.41
CA ASP A 240 5.60 -6.22 -8.14
C ASP A 240 4.46 -6.70 -7.21
N GLY A 241 4.78 -7.07 -5.95
CA GLY A 241 3.78 -7.36 -4.92
C GLY A 241 3.06 -6.11 -4.41
N GLY A 242 3.80 -5.02 -4.22
CA GLY A 242 3.27 -3.73 -3.79
C GLY A 242 2.22 -3.16 -4.76
N ARG A 243 2.45 -3.27 -6.08
CA ARG A 243 1.47 -2.84 -7.09
C ARG A 243 0.14 -3.58 -6.97
N ILE A 244 0.16 -4.88 -6.62
CA ILE A 244 -1.06 -5.66 -6.38
C ILE A 244 -1.81 -5.11 -5.15
N SER A 245 -1.11 -4.78 -4.08
CA SER A 245 -1.74 -4.21 -2.88
C SER A 245 -2.28 -2.79 -3.10
N ILE A 246 -1.61 -1.95 -3.92
CA ILE A 246 -2.14 -0.63 -4.29
C ILE A 246 -3.36 -0.76 -5.22
N ALA A 247 -3.40 -1.78 -6.08
CA ALA A 247 -4.61 -2.08 -6.86
C ALA A 247 -5.78 -2.42 -5.94
N ALA A 248 -5.57 -3.27 -4.92
CA ALA A 248 -6.59 -3.63 -3.94
C ALA A 248 -7.02 -2.43 -3.06
N LEU A 249 -6.08 -1.59 -2.63
CA LEU A 249 -6.34 -0.32 -1.94
C LEU A 249 -7.25 0.60 -2.78
N SER A 250 -6.91 0.75 -4.06
CA SER A 250 -7.68 1.57 -5.00
C SER A 250 -9.09 1.03 -5.19
N LEU A 251 -9.18 -0.28 -5.38
CA LEU A 251 -10.44 -1.01 -5.54
C LEU A 251 -11.34 -0.84 -4.33
N GLY A 252 -10.80 -0.98 -3.11
CA GLY A 252 -11.57 -0.79 -1.87
C GLY A 252 -12.13 0.64 -1.77
N MET A 253 -11.31 1.66 -2.02
CA MET A 253 -11.79 3.05 -2.00
C MET A 253 -12.82 3.34 -3.10
N ALA A 254 -12.65 2.76 -4.30
CA ALA A 254 -13.64 2.87 -5.37
C ALA A 254 -14.98 2.25 -4.96
N GLN A 255 -14.93 1.06 -4.34
CA GLN A 255 -16.10 0.37 -3.83
C GLN A 255 -16.81 1.19 -2.73
N GLY A 256 -16.05 1.76 -1.78
CA GLY A 256 -16.60 2.61 -0.73
C GLY A 256 -17.29 3.89 -1.28
N ALA A 257 -16.64 4.54 -2.24
CA ALA A 257 -17.21 5.71 -2.91
C ALA A 257 -18.50 5.36 -3.68
N TYR A 258 -18.53 4.21 -4.36
CA TYR A 258 -19.69 3.68 -5.06
C TYR A 258 -20.84 3.37 -4.09
N GLU A 259 -20.58 2.64 -3.01
CA GLU A 259 -21.60 2.28 -2.01
C GLU A 259 -22.21 3.52 -1.36
N ALA A 260 -21.39 4.52 -1.01
CA ALA A 260 -21.87 5.79 -0.48
C ALA A 260 -22.77 6.53 -1.47
N ALA A 261 -22.35 6.61 -2.75
CA ALA A 261 -23.13 7.24 -3.81
C ALA A 261 -24.45 6.49 -4.09
N LEU A 262 -24.42 5.16 -4.14
CA LEU A 262 -25.60 4.31 -4.35
C LEU A 262 -26.63 4.52 -3.24
N ASN A 263 -26.21 4.48 -1.96
CA ASN A 263 -27.09 4.65 -0.82
C ASN A 263 -27.67 6.07 -0.81
N TYR A 264 -26.85 7.09 -0.93
CA TYR A 264 -27.29 8.48 -1.00
C TYR A 264 -28.30 8.70 -2.13
N SER A 265 -28.08 8.11 -3.31
CA SER A 265 -28.97 8.27 -4.46
C SER A 265 -30.40 7.72 -4.22
N LYS A 266 -30.53 6.69 -3.39
CA LYS A 266 -31.83 6.09 -3.01
C LYS A 266 -32.57 6.93 -1.99
N GLU A 267 -31.86 7.64 -1.11
CA GLU A 267 -32.43 8.43 -0.01
C GLU A 267 -32.72 9.88 -0.44
N ARG A 268 -31.81 10.50 -1.19
CA ARG A 268 -31.93 11.88 -1.62
C ARG A 268 -33.05 12.06 -2.63
N ARG A 269 -33.98 12.98 -2.33
CA ARG A 269 -35.11 13.30 -3.21
C ARG A 269 -34.95 14.71 -3.79
N GLN A 270 -35.18 14.84 -5.08
CA GLN A 270 -35.30 16.10 -5.81
C GLN A 270 -36.34 15.95 -6.91
N PHE A 271 -37.01 17.03 -7.29
CA PHE A 271 -38.10 17.01 -8.28
C PHE A 271 -39.19 15.97 -7.94
N GLY A 272 -39.49 15.80 -6.63
CA GLY A 272 -40.53 14.91 -6.13
C GLY A 272 -40.22 13.41 -6.03
N ARG A 273 -39.01 12.96 -6.46
CA ARG A 273 -38.60 11.54 -6.46
C ARG A 273 -37.15 11.33 -6.02
N ALA A 274 -36.78 10.10 -5.76
CA ALA A 274 -35.38 9.75 -5.44
C ALA A 274 -34.47 10.06 -6.64
N ILE A 275 -33.25 10.54 -6.37
CA ILE A 275 -32.34 10.89 -7.50
C ILE A 275 -31.88 9.63 -8.25
N SER A 276 -31.94 8.44 -7.65
CA SER A 276 -31.71 7.15 -8.31
C SER A 276 -32.73 6.82 -9.42
N GLU A 277 -33.82 7.54 -9.50
CA GLU A 277 -34.86 7.38 -10.55
C GLU A 277 -34.51 8.17 -11.83
N PHE A 278 -33.45 9.02 -11.80
CA PHE A 278 -33.00 9.76 -12.98
C PHE A 278 -31.95 8.94 -13.76
N GLN A 279 -32.16 8.78 -15.06
CA GLN A 279 -31.28 7.99 -15.92
C GLN A 279 -29.80 8.43 -15.85
N ALA A 280 -29.53 9.74 -15.77
CA ALA A 280 -28.17 10.25 -15.65
C ALA A 280 -27.44 9.75 -14.39
N ILE A 281 -28.16 9.54 -13.27
CA ILE A 281 -27.61 8.94 -12.05
C ILE A 281 -27.44 7.42 -12.23
N GLN A 282 -28.42 6.75 -12.84
CA GLN A 282 -28.37 5.31 -13.11
C GLN A 282 -27.16 4.94 -13.98
N TRP A 283 -26.87 5.74 -15.03
CA TRP A 283 -25.71 5.50 -15.89
C TRP A 283 -24.39 5.63 -15.14
N LYS A 284 -24.23 6.69 -14.32
CA LYS A 284 -23.04 6.84 -13.47
C LYS A 284 -22.84 5.64 -12.55
N LEU A 285 -23.89 5.18 -11.87
CA LEU A 285 -23.81 4.01 -10.99
C LEU A 285 -23.49 2.72 -11.77
N ALA A 286 -24.03 2.55 -12.96
CA ALA A 286 -23.75 1.39 -13.81
C ALA A 286 -22.29 1.38 -14.30
N ASP A 287 -21.77 2.54 -14.72
CA ASP A 287 -20.37 2.69 -15.15
C ASP A 287 -19.42 2.42 -13.97
N MET A 288 -19.66 3.02 -12.80
CA MET A 288 -18.87 2.78 -11.59
C MET A 288 -18.84 1.28 -11.24
N ALA A 289 -19.99 0.62 -11.20
CA ALA A 289 -20.06 -0.81 -10.89
C ALA A 289 -19.30 -1.67 -11.89
N THR A 290 -19.43 -1.38 -13.18
CA THR A 290 -18.75 -2.12 -14.26
C THR A 290 -17.22 -1.94 -14.19
N GLU A 291 -16.75 -0.71 -14.01
CA GLU A 291 -15.32 -0.41 -13.92
C GLU A 291 -14.68 -1.02 -12.65
N ILE A 292 -15.38 -1.00 -11.52
CA ILE A 292 -14.94 -1.63 -10.27
C ILE A 292 -14.78 -3.13 -10.46
N GLU A 293 -15.74 -3.80 -11.11
CA GLU A 293 -15.66 -5.24 -11.35
C GLU A 293 -14.51 -5.60 -12.30
N ALA A 294 -14.30 -4.83 -13.35
CA ALA A 294 -13.15 -5.01 -14.24
C ALA A 294 -11.81 -4.81 -13.50
N ALA A 295 -11.71 -3.82 -12.61
CA ALA A 295 -10.53 -3.59 -11.78
C ALA A 295 -10.30 -4.75 -10.80
N ARG A 296 -11.39 -5.29 -10.21
CA ARG A 296 -11.33 -6.46 -9.31
C ARG A 296 -10.78 -7.67 -10.02
N LEU A 297 -11.28 -7.99 -11.20
CA LEU A 297 -10.81 -9.14 -12.00
C LEU A 297 -9.32 -9.02 -12.36
N LEU A 298 -8.84 -7.83 -12.74
CA LEU A 298 -7.41 -7.62 -13.00
C LEU A 298 -6.56 -7.79 -11.73
N THR A 299 -7.04 -7.30 -10.60
CA THR A 299 -6.35 -7.40 -9.30
C THR A 299 -6.28 -8.85 -8.85
N MET A 300 -7.40 -9.57 -8.90
CA MET A 300 -7.48 -11.00 -8.52
C MET A 300 -6.65 -11.89 -9.45
N ARG A 301 -6.61 -11.59 -10.75
CA ARG A 301 -5.72 -12.28 -11.69
C ARG A 301 -4.25 -12.13 -11.29
N ALA A 302 -3.81 -10.90 -10.99
CA ALA A 302 -2.43 -10.66 -10.59
C ALA A 302 -2.09 -11.34 -9.25
N ALA A 303 -3.01 -11.33 -8.28
CA ALA A 303 -2.89 -12.01 -7.00
C ALA A 303 -2.77 -13.54 -7.16
N SER A 304 -3.68 -14.16 -7.91
CA SER A 304 -3.68 -15.61 -8.19
C SER A 304 -2.40 -16.06 -8.91
N MET A 305 -1.92 -15.27 -9.87
CA MET A 305 -0.65 -15.56 -10.55
C MET A 305 0.54 -15.49 -9.57
N LYS A 306 0.51 -14.53 -8.63
CA LYS A 306 1.53 -14.41 -7.59
C LYS A 306 1.53 -15.61 -6.66
N ASP A 307 0.36 -16.11 -6.27
CA ASP A 307 0.19 -17.32 -5.46
C ASP A 307 0.71 -18.58 -6.20
N ALA A 308 0.52 -18.61 -7.49
CA ALA A 308 1.08 -19.68 -8.33
C ALA A 308 2.60 -19.57 -8.56
N GLY A 309 3.30 -18.60 -7.91
CA GLY A 309 4.74 -18.39 -8.09
C GLY A 309 5.15 -17.85 -9.46
N LEU A 310 4.20 -17.33 -10.24
CA LEU A 310 4.46 -16.79 -11.57
C LEU A 310 5.00 -15.37 -11.50
N LYS A 311 5.71 -14.95 -12.54
CA LYS A 311 6.13 -13.56 -12.69
C LYS A 311 4.92 -12.69 -13.00
N THR A 312 4.74 -11.61 -12.24
CA THR A 312 3.52 -10.77 -12.29
C THR A 312 3.79 -9.31 -12.69
N THR A 313 4.99 -8.99 -13.17
CA THR A 313 5.39 -7.58 -13.48
C THR A 313 4.42 -6.89 -14.44
N LEU A 314 3.93 -7.59 -15.46
CA LEU A 314 2.96 -7.09 -16.42
C LEU A 314 1.58 -6.93 -15.76
N GLU A 315 1.07 -8.00 -15.19
CA GLU A 315 -0.28 -8.07 -14.64
C GLU A 315 -0.46 -7.16 -13.41
N SER A 316 0.53 -7.09 -12.53
CA SER A 316 0.52 -6.18 -11.37
C SER A 316 0.51 -4.70 -11.80
N SER A 317 1.26 -4.37 -12.87
CA SER A 317 1.26 -3.02 -13.43
C SER A 317 -0.07 -2.67 -14.09
N MET A 318 -0.69 -3.61 -14.83
CA MET A 318 -2.02 -3.44 -15.43
C MET A 318 -3.09 -3.25 -14.35
N ALA A 319 -3.09 -4.11 -13.32
CA ALA A 319 -4.04 -4.04 -12.22
C ALA A 319 -3.93 -2.70 -11.47
N LYS A 320 -2.71 -2.29 -11.12
CA LYS A 320 -2.46 -1.02 -10.42
C LYS A 320 -2.88 0.18 -11.26
N LEU A 321 -2.50 0.22 -12.52
CA LEU A 321 -2.86 1.30 -13.43
C LEU A 321 -4.38 1.45 -13.54
N TYR A 322 -5.07 0.36 -13.86
CA TYR A 322 -6.50 0.40 -14.12
C TYR A 322 -7.28 0.70 -12.83
N ALA A 323 -7.02 -0.02 -11.74
CA ALA A 323 -7.72 0.17 -10.47
C ALA A 323 -7.54 1.59 -9.91
N SER A 324 -6.34 2.17 -9.99
CA SER A 324 -6.10 3.52 -9.48
C SER A 324 -6.82 4.60 -10.30
N GLU A 325 -6.90 4.45 -11.62
CA GLU A 325 -7.64 5.38 -12.48
C GLU A 325 -9.17 5.22 -12.32
N VAL A 326 -9.66 3.98 -12.17
CA VAL A 326 -11.06 3.70 -11.80
C VAL A 326 -11.43 4.35 -10.47
N ALA A 327 -10.58 4.21 -9.45
CA ALA A 327 -10.84 4.81 -8.13
C ALA A 327 -11.01 6.33 -8.21
N VAL A 328 -10.17 7.01 -9.00
CA VAL A 328 -10.30 8.47 -9.21
C VAL A 328 -11.61 8.81 -9.90
N ARG A 329 -12.03 8.06 -10.94
CA ARG A 329 -13.31 8.30 -11.61
C ARG A 329 -14.49 8.03 -10.68
N CYS A 330 -14.49 6.91 -9.97
CA CYS A 330 -15.56 6.56 -9.01
C CYS A 330 -15.69 7.59 -7.88
N ALA A 331 -14.58 8.04 -7.32
CA ALA A 331 -14.61 9.05 -6.27
C ALA A 331 -15.12 10.41 -6.78
N ASN A 332 -14.74 10.81 -8.01
CA ASN A 332 -15.26 12.00 -8.67
C ASN A 332 -16.79 11.91 -8.86
N GLU A 333 -17.28 10.80 -9.39
CA GLU A 333 -18.73 10.59 -9.58
C GLU A 333 -19.45 10.47 -8.24
N GLY A 334 -18.81 9.90 -7.21
CA GLY A 334 -19.34 9.87 -5.85
C GLY A 334 -19.63 11.29 -5.32
N VAL A 335 -18.68 12.21 -5.42
CA VAL A 335 -18.91 13.62 -5.06
C VAL A 335 -20.00 14.25 -5.92
N GLN A 336 -19.99 14.00 -7.23
CA GLN A 336 -20.98 14.57 -8.17
C GLN A 336 -22.41 14.09 -7.86
N ILE A 337 -22.60 12.81 -7.52
CA ILE A 337 -23.92 12.26 -7.15
C ILE A 337 -24.43 12.86 -5.82
N HIS A 338 -23.54 13.12 -4.87
CA HIS A 338 -23.92 13.80 -3.61
C HIS A 338 -24.22 15.29 -3.82
N GLY A 339 -23.76 15.90 -4.93
CA GLY A 339 -23.92 17.33 -5.18
C GLY A 339 -23.24 18.19 -4.09
N GLY A 340 -23.91 19.23 -3.60
CA GLY A 340 -23.35 20.09 -2.55
C GLY A 340 -22.94 19.35 -1.29
N TYR A 341 -23.65 18.29 -0.93
CA TYR A 341 -23.28 17.43 0.22
C TYR A 341 -22.05 16.57 -0.01
N GLY A 342 -21.66 16.33 -1.25
CA GLY A 342 -20.39 15.66 -1.57
C GLY A 342 -19.15 16.55 -1.37
N PHE A 343 -19.36 17.87 -1.23
CA PHE A 343 -18.30 18.86 -1.07
C PHE A 343 -18.03 19.24 0.40
N ILE A 344 -18.81 18.70 1.34
CA ILE A 344 -18.69 18.94 2.77
C ILE A 344 -18.35 17.65 3.52
N LYS A 345 -17.76 17.78 4.71
CA LYS A 345 -17.23 16.66 5.49
C LYS A 345 -18.27 15.80 6.22
N ASP A 346 -19.54 16.17 6.16
CA ASP A 346 -20.65 15.41 6.77
C ASP A 346 -20.89 14.07 6.07
N TYR A 347 -20.37 13.92 4.84
CA TYR A 347 -20.45 12.73 4.01
C TYR A 347 -19.04 12.26 3.60
N PRO A 348 -18.82 10.96 3.39
CA PRO A 348 -17.48 10.43 3.11
C PRO A 348 -17.00 10.71 1.68
N ALA A 349 -17.83 11.25 0.80
CA ALA A 349 -17.52 11.42 -0.62
C ALA A 349 -16.28 12.27 -0.88
N GLU A 350 -16.15 13.42 -0.18
CA GLU A 350 -14.98 14.31 -0.32
C GLU A 350 -13.69 13.64 0.15
N LYS A 351 -13.77 12.78 1.19
CA LYS A 351 -12.61 12.04 1.70
C LYS A 351 -12.12 11.02 0.67
N TYR A 352 -13.01 10.21 0.09
CA TYR A 352 -12.63 9.29 -0.98
C TYR A 352 -11.96 10.04 -2.15
N TYR A 353 -12.50 11.19 -2.55
CA TYR A 353 -11.94 12.01 -3.62
C TYR A 353 -10.50 12.46 -3.33
N ARG A 354 -10.19 12.84 -2.10
CA ARG A 354 -8.83 13.22 -1.69
C ARG A 354 -7.90 12.00 -1.60
N ASP A 355 -8.38 10.90 -1.04
CA ASP A 355 -7.60 9.72 -0.72
C ASP A 355 -7.13 8.97 -1.97
N VAL A 356 -8.01 8.76 -2.95
CA VAL A 356 -7.71 7.99 -4.17
C VAL A 356 -6.58 8.58 -5.00
N LYS A 357 -6.29 9.88 -4.84
CA LYS A 357 -5.26 10.53 -5.64
C LYS A 357 -3.87 9.95 -5.43
N LEU A 358 -3.56 9.48 -4.22
CA LEU A 358 -2.28 8.78 -3.97
C LEU A 358 -2.10 7.58 -4.90
N CYS A 359 -3.15 6.83 -5.17
CA CYS A 359 -3.06 5.58 -5.93
C CYS A 359 -2.53 5.74 -7.35
N THR A 360 -2.70 6.91 -7.97
CA THR A 360 -2.13 7.22 -9.30
C THR A 360 -0.67 7.68 -9.22
N ILE A 361 -0.11 7.88 -8.01
CA ILE A 361 1.23 8.45 -7.78
C ILE A 361 2.15 7.43 -7.09
N GLY A 362 1.72 6.87 -5.96
CA GLY A 362 2.51 5.96 -5.11
C GLY A 362 2.85 4.64 -5.80
N GLU A 363 3.99 4.06 -5.43
CA GLU A 363 4.53 2.80 -5.96
C GLU A 363 4.66 2.78 -7.51
N GLY A 364 5.06 3.91 -8.06
CA GLY A 364 5.18 4.17 -9.49
C GLY A 364 3.92 4.82 -10.06
N THR A 365 4.10 6.01 -10.62
CA THR A 365 2.98 6.79 -11.20
C THR A 365 2.27 6.01 -12.33
N SER A 366 1.08 6.47 -12.71
CA SER A 366 0.35 5.90 -13.87
C SER A 366 1.20 5.88 -15.14
N GLU A 367 2.08 6.87 -15.34
CA GLU A 367 3.02 6.93 -16.46
C GLU A 367 4.10 5.85 -16.34
N ILE A 368 4.63 5.63 -15.13
CA ILE A 368 5.59 4.55 -14.87
C ILE A 368 4.95 3.17 -15.09
N GLN A 369 3.68 2.96 -14.68
CA GLN A 369 2.99 1.70 -14.98
C GLN A 369 2.88 1.47 -16.49
N ARG A 370 2.48 2.50 -17.26
CA ARG A 370 2.43 2.43 -18.75
C ARG A 370 3.79 2.09 -19.34
N LEU A 371 4.86 2.70 -18.83
CA LEU A 371 6.22 2.41 -19.26
C LEU A 371 6.62 0.95 -18.96
N VAL A 372 6.30 0.43 -17.76
CA VAL A 372 6.58 -0.97 -17.40
C VAL A 372 5.79 -1.92 -18.29
N ILE A 373 4.49 -1.68 -18.48
CA ILE A 373 3.62 -2.47 -19.35
C ILE A 373 4.21 -2.53 -20.78
N ALA A 374 4.50 -1.37 -21.36
CA ALA A 374 5.06 -1.28 -22.71
C ALA A 374 6.38 -2.06 -22.84
N ARG A 375 7.27 -1.92 -21.85
CA ARG A 375 8.54 -2.68 -21.81
C ARG A 375 8.35 -4.18 -21.72
N GLN A 376 7.31 -4.67 -21.01
CA GLN A 376 7.03 -6.11 -20.95
C GLN A 376 6.45 -6.63 -22.27
N LEU A 377 5.58 -5.85 -22.95
CA LEU A 377 4.95 -6.22 -24.22
C LEU A 377 5.93 -6.16 -25.40
N LEU A 378 6.94 -5.30 -25.35
CA LEU A 378 7.94 -5.10 -26.42
C LEU A 378 9.25 -5.88 -26.18
N LYS A 379 9.30 -6.74 -25.18
CA LYS A 379 10.41 -7.69 -25.03
C LYS A 379 10.23 -8.83 -26.02
N ASP A 380 11.30 -9.05 -26.80
CA ASP A 380 11.44 -10.22 -27.67
C ASP A 380 11.52 -11.53 -26.86
#